data_6f581c6bf18abc563f71330001e5a8e3
#
_entry.id   6f581c6bf18abc563f71330001e5a8e3
#
_cell.length_a   1.000
_cell.length_b   1.000
_cell.length_c   1.000
_cell.angle_alpha   90.00
_cell.angle_beta   90.00
_cell.angle_gamma   90.00
#
_symmetry.space_group_name_H-M   'P 1'
#
loop_
_entity.id
_entity.type
_entity.pdbx_description
1 polymer ?
#
loop_
_entity_poly.entity_id
_entity_poly.type
_entity_poly.pdbx_seq_one_letter_code
_entity_poly.pdbx_strand_id
1 'polypeptide(L)'
;MDILRLVYSWLCDEANGHWVIIIDNADDLGVFSCPSDRRKGSKDNVSRNAAAALLESLPQSPNGSILITSRSRDVAFRLTGSYADIIRVHPMDQAHTLALLRNKLEGSFEQDDAVALAEALDYMPLAITQAAAYISQRAPRATVSRYLQDLRKGDRDRAKLLDMDIGDSRRDGTASNSIIATWQISFEYIRRERPSATQLLSLMSLFDQQGIPESLLSDRYQEDNDASSDFEDDLNMLTSFSLVMADVNGHHFEMHRLVQFSTRKWLKLQGELEGWREKYVTLMDGSYPVGRYENWKACQALFPHAQAAVASRPAGGRALEAWASVLFKAAWYADDMGNYQVAQEMGRDALEAREATLGAEHSDTLTSANNPGQVLSRLSQSPALRGKWPVCSFVGVTL
;
A
#
# COMPACT_ATOMS: atom_id res chain seq x y z
N MET A 1 -5.82 31.09 38.40
CA MET A 1 -4.60 31.41 37.62
C MET A 1 -4.49 30.33 36.59
N ASP A 2 -4.40 30.67 35.30
CA ASP A 2 -4.38 29.71 34.22
C ASP A 2 -2.99 29.05 34.18
N ILE A 3 -2.93 27.74 34.33
CA ILE A 3 -1.67 26.96 34.36
C ILE A 3 -0.87 27.18 33.06
N LEU A 4 -1.55 27.26 31.92
CA LEU A 4 -0.89 27.49 30.62
C LEU A 4 -0.17 28.85 30.60
N ARG A 5 -0.73 29.90 31.20
CA ARG A 5 -0.08 31.20 31.27
C ARG A 5 1.14 31.18 32.17
N LEU A 6 1.13 30.40 33.25
CA LEU A 6 2.29 30.23 34.11
C LEU A 6 3.42 29.52 33.37
N VAL A 7 3.10 28.43 32.65
CA VAL A 7 4.07 27.69 31.84
C VAL A 7 4.63 28.60 30.72
N TYR A 8 3.77 29.34 30.02
CA TYR A 8 4.19 30.31 29.01
C TYR A 8 5.18 31.35 29.60
N SER A 9 4.84 31.97 30.72
CA SER A 9 5.69 32.97 31.37
C SER A 9 7.04 32.38 31.76
N TRP A 10 7.03 31.14 32.30
CA TRP A 10 8.27 30.46 32.67
C TRP A 10 9.14 30.13 31.45
N LEU A 11 8.56 29.66 30.35
CA LEU A 11 9.27 29.35 29.08
C LEU A 11 9.84 30.61 28.38
N CYS A 12 9.20 31.77 28.57
CA CYS A 12 9.69 33.04 28.01
C CYS A 12 10.86 33.65 28.80
N ASP A 13 11.09 33.22 30.06
CA ASP A 13 12.13 33.78 30.88
C ASP A 13 13.48 33.15 30.58
N GLU A 14 14.40 33.95 30.03
CA GLU A 14 15.76 33.50 29.64
C GLU A 14 16.57 33.00 30.86
N ALA A 15 16.23 33.42 32.09
CA ALA A 15 16.88 32.94 33.28
C ALA A 15 16.67 31.45 33.53
N ASN A 16 15.63 30.84 32.95
CA ASN A 16 15.32 29.42 33.09
C ASN A 16 16.12 28.52 32.11
N GLY A 17 16.99 29.11 31.27
CA GLY A 17 17.88 28.38 30.37
C GLY A 17 17.21 27.86 29.13
N HIS A 18 17.92 26.96 28.43
CA HIS A 18 17.39 26.35 27.17
C HIS A 18 16.40 25.21 27.48
N TRP A 19 15.31 25.17 26.71
CA TRP A 19 14.29 24.14 26.86
C TRP A 19 13.92 23.53 25.48
N VAL A 20 13.43 22.31 25.52
CA VAL A 20 12.88 21.59 24.35
C VAL A 20 11.51 21.03 24.70
N ILE A 21 10.51 21.35 23.89
CA ILE A 21 9.18 20.76 23.99
C ILE A 21 9.01 19.76 22.85
N ILE A 22 8.57 18.54 23.18
CA ILE A 22 8.25 17.51 22.21
C ILE A 22 6.74 17.32 22.19
N ILE A 23 6.11 17.56 21.03
CA ILE A 23 4.69 17.28 20.79
C ILE A 23 4.64 16.05 19.89
N ASP A 24 4.25 14.91 20.46
CA ASP A 24 4.22 13.65 19.75
C ASP A 24 2.83 13.32 19.22
N ASN A 25 2.76 12.69 18.01
CA ASN A 25 1.51 12.29 17.32
C ASN A 25 0.53 13.44 17.06
N ALA A 26 1.02 14.59 16.61
CA ALA A 26 0.17 15.73 16.24
C ALA A 26 -0.51 15.50 14.87
N ASP A 27 -1.46 14.57 14.81
CA ASP A 27 -2.09 14.12 13.57
C ASP A 27 -3.46 14.78 13.31
N ASP A 28 -4.11 15.31 14.34
CA ASP A 28 -5.45 15.90 14.26
C ASP A 28 -5.42 17.41 14.53
N LEU A 29 -5.67 18.20 13.48
CA LEU A 29 -5.81 19.66 13.60
C LEU A 29 -6.99 20.09 14.47
N GLY A 30 -8.01 19.27 14.60
CA GLY A 30 -9.16 19.57 15.46
C GLY A 30 -8.78 19.74 16.92
N VAL A 31 -7.68 19.11 17.34
CA VAL A 31 -7.09 19.25 18.68
C VAL A 31 -6.38 20.61 18.83
N PHE A 32 -5.85 21.16 17.73
CA PHE A 32 -5.02 22.36 17.69
C PHE A 32 -5.72 23.59 17.11
N SER A 33 -6.98 23.49 16.62
CA SER A 33 -7.71 24.58 16.00
C SER A 33 -8.51 25.39 17.02
N CYS A 34 -8.46 26.72 16.90
CA CYS A 34 -9.24 27.63 17.73
C CYS A 34 -10.75 27.56 17.39
N PRO A 35 -11.67 27.65 18.38
CA PRO A 35 -13.12 27.54 18.14
C PRO A 35 -13.75 28.70 17.36
N SER A 36 -13.01 29.74 16.99
CA SER A 36 -13.52 30.97 16.38
C SER A 36 -14.16 30.74 14.99
N ASP A 37 -13.87 29.63 14.30
CA ASP A 37 -14.37 29.37 12.93
C ASP A 37 -15.54 28.40 12.83
N ARG A 38 -16.05 27.84 13.94
CA ARG A 38 -17.20 26.93 13.90
C ARG A 38 -18.46 27.58 14.48
N ARG A 39 -19.33 28.00 13.60
CA ARG A 39 -20.72 28.38 13.92
C ARG A 39 -21.48 27.19 14.53
N LYS A 40 -21.88 27.37 15.79
CA LYS A 40 -22.96 26.72 16.55
C LYS A 40 -23.25 25.23 16.38
N GLY A 41 -22.98 24.45 17.42
CA GLY A 41 -23.81 23.31 17.80
C GLY A 41 -23.09 21.99 18.08
N SER A 42 -22.36 21.84 19.20
CA SER A 42 -22.17 20.54 19.84
C SER A 42 -21.67 20.67 21.28
N LYS A 43 -22.15 19.77 22.16
CA LYS A 43 -21.94 19.81 23.62
C LYS A 43 -20.61 19.23 24.15
N ASP A 44 -19.66 18.91 23.27
CA ASP A 44 -18.36 18.31 23.66
C ASP A 44 -17.24 19.36 23.79
N ASN A 45 -17.55 20.52 24.36
CA ASN A 45 -16.71 21.72 24.26
C ASN A 45 -15.54 21.82 25.25
N VAL A 46 -15.41 20.94 26.25
CA VAL A 46 -14.42 21.20 27.33
C VAL A 46 -13.03 20.71 26.99
N SER A 47 -12.87 19.55 26.32
CA SER A 47 -11.55 19.02 25.95
C SER A 47 -10.95 19.71 24.72
N ARG A 48 -11.78 20.19 23.76
CA ARG A 48 -11.33 20.86 22.53
C ARG A 48 -10.76 22.26 22.78
N ASN A 49 -11.25 22.95 23.79
CA ASN A 49 -10.76 24.30 24.15
C ASN A 49 -9.36 24.29 24.78
N ALA A 50 -8.97 23.20 25.44
CA ALA A 50 -7.68 23.11 26.12
C ALA A 50 -6.49 22.95 25.16
N ALA A 51 -6.69 22.22 24.06
CA ALA A 51 -5.61 21.90 23.12
C ALA A 51 -5.31 23.05 22.13
N ALA A 52 -6.32 23.78 21.67
CA ALA A 52 -6.13 25.00 20.88
C ALA A 52 -5.38 26.09 21.67
N ALA A 53 -5.70 26.20 22.97
CA ALA A 53 -5.00 27.09 23.88
C ALA A 53 -3.54 26.68 24.11
N LEU A 54 -3.18 25.40 23.89
CA LEU A 54 -1.81 24.92 24.05
C LEU A 54 -0.86 25.51 23.02
N LEU A 55 -1.19 25.45 21.72
CA LEU A 55 -0.33 26.00 20.66
C LEU A 55 -0.19 27.54 20.74
N GLU A 56 -1.29 28.23 21.04
CA GLU A 56 -1.26 29.68 21.28
C GLU A 56 -0.47 30.04 22.54
N SER A 57 -0.27 29.08 23.44
CA SER A 57 0.49 29.24 24.68
C SER A 57 1.96 28.79 24.56
N LEU A 58 2.39 28.29 23.39
CA LEU A 58 3.78 27.94 23.17
C LEU A 58 4.58 29.19 22.78
N PRO A 59 5.60 29.59 23.54
CA PRO A 59 6.34 30.81 23.25
C PRO A 59 7.28 30.61 22.07
N GLN A 60 7.38 31.58 21.22
CA GLN A 60 8.48 31.72 20.26
C GLN A 60 9.62 32.46 20.98
N SER A 61 10.47 31.71 21.65
CA SER A 61 11.58 32.23 22.43
C SER A 61 12.91 31.74 21.87
N PRO A 62 13.96 32.59 21.83
CA PRO A 62 15.28 32.19 21.32
C PRO A 62 15.96 31.10 22.16
N ASN A 63 15.53 30.89 23.38
CA ASN A 63 16.04 29.86 24.30
C ASN A 63 15.24 28.54 24.21
N GLY A 64 14.24 28.45 23.32
CA GLY A 64 13.36 27.28 23.20
C GLY A 64 13.41 26.60 21.83
N SER A 65 13.21 25.30 21.83
CA SER A 65 13.00 24.51 20.62
C SER A 65 11.74 23.64 20.75
N ILE A 66 10.96 23.55 19.69
CA ILE A 66 9.76 22.73 19.65
C ILE A 66 9.96 21.68 18.56
N LEU A 67 9.89 20.40 18.93
CA LEU A 67 9.91 19.28 18.03
C LEU A 67 8.50 18.68 17.94
N ILE A 68 7.94 18.61 16.75
CA ILE A 68 6.59 18.07 16.50
C ILE A 68 6.73 16.83 15.64
N THR A 69 6.15 15.70 16.06
CA THR A 69 5.99 14.52 15.22
C THR A 69 4.57 14.45 14.72
N SER A 70 4.40 14.16 13.42
CA SER A 70 3.09 13.95 12.81
C SER A 70 3.20 12.98 11.63
N ARG A 71 2.15 12.21 11.40
CA ARG A 71 1.97 11.38 10.22
C ARG A 71 1.38 12.17 9.04
N SER A 72 0.82 13.35 9.32
CA SER A 72 0.22 14.22 8.31
C SER A 72 1.11 15.41 7.99
N ARG A 73 1.56 15.49 6.73
CA ARG A 73 2.35 16.61 6.22
C ARG A 73 1.57 17.93 6.24
N ASP A 74 0.25 17.88 6.01
CA ASP A 74 -0.61 19.05 6.05
C ASP A 74 -0.71 19.61 7.47
N VAL A 75 -0.90 18.75 8.46
CA VAL A 75 -0.87 19.14 9.87
C VAL A 75 0.49 19.72 10.26
N ALA A 76 1.57 19.06 9.89
CA ALA A 76 2.92 19.57 10.15
C ALA A 76 3.14 20.98 9.53
N PHE A 77 2.71 21.20 8.29
CA PHE A 77 2.79 22.51 7.64
C PHE A 77 1.98 23.58 8.39
N ARG A 78 0.75 23.26 8.79
CA ARG A 78 -0.10 24.22 9.53
C ARG A 78 0.46 24.56 10.91
N LEU A 79 1.18 23.64 11.53
CA LEU A 79 1.81 23.85 12.84
C LEU A 79 3.13 24.61 12.74
N THR A 80 3.94 24.39 11.69
CA THR A 80 5.24 25.06 11.49
C THR A 80 5.14 26.34 10.65
N GLY A 81 4.13 26.44 9.80
CA GLY A 81 3.98 27.55 8.84
C GLY A 81 4.94 27.48 7.64
N SER A 82 5.85 26.50 7.58
CA SER A 82 6.87 26.40 6.55
C SER A 82 7.17 24.94 6.20
N TYR A 83 7.22 24.64 4.89
CA TYR A 83 7.69 23.33 4.41
C TYR A 83 9.20 23.13 4.61
N ALA A 84 9.98 24.19 4.75
CA ALA A 84 11.41 24.09 4.99
C ALA A 84 11.75 23.54 6.37
N ASP A 85 10.82 23.69 7.34
CA ASP A 85 10.98 23.23 8.71
C ASP A 85 10.46 21.80 8.90
N ILE A 86 9.93 21.18 7.85
CA ILE A 86 9.43 19.80 7.89
C ILE A 86 10.53 18.83 7.45
N ILE A 87 11.00 18.04 8.40
CA ILE A 87 11.95 16.96 8.13
C ILE A 87 11.17 15.69 7.82
N ARG A 88 11.26 15.21 6.58
CA ARG A 88 10.64 13.92 6.20
C ARG A 88 11.51 12.77 6.67
N VAL A 89 10.93 11.88 7.48
CA VAL A 89 11.58 10.64 7.90
C VAL A 89 11.28 9.56 6.87
N HIS A 90 12.31 9.13 6.14
CA HIS A 90 12.23 8.05 5.16
C HIS A 90 12.46 6.68 5.82
N PRO A 91 12.08 5.55 5.16
CA PRO A 91 12.56 4.24 5.55
C PRO A 91 14.07 4.21 5.72
N MET A 92 14.58 3.26 6.49
CA MET A 92 16.02 3.11 6.68
C MET A 92 16.69 2.68 5.36
N ASP A 93 17.95 3.02 5.19
CA ASP A 93 18.76 2.41 4.13
C ASP A 93 19.20 0.98 4.51
N GLN A 94 19.74 0.26 3.55
CA GLN A 94 20.19 -1.12 3.73
C GLN A 94 21.27 -1.23 4.82
N ALA A 95 22.21 -0.30 4.87
CA ALA A 95 23.33 -0.36 5.82
C ALA A 95 22.84 -0.19 7.27
N HIS A 96 21.99 0.79 7.52
CA HIS A 96 21.39 1.02 8.84
C HIS A 96 20.43 -0.11 9.24
N THR A 97 19.70 -0.69 8.28
CA THR A 97 18.82 -1.84 8.54
C THR A 97 19.60 -3.07 8.97
N LEU A 98 20.70 -3.39 8.26
CA LEU A 98 21.58 -4.49 8.65
C LEU A 98 22.25 -4.25 10.00
N ALA A 99 22.62 -3.00 10.30
CA ALA A 99 23.14 -2.64 11.62
C ALA A 99 22.08 -2.84 12.72
N LEU A 100 20.82 -2.46 12.47
CA LEU A 100 19.71 -2.69 13.41
C LEU A 100 19.48 -4.17 13.66
N LEU A 101 19.49 -5.02 12.62
CA LEU A 101 19.37 -6.47 12.76
C LEU A 101 20.52 -7.06 13.56
N ARG A 102 21.76 -6.66 13.29
CA ARG A 102 22.95 -7.11 14.06
C ARG A 102 22.87 -6.73 15.53
N ASN A 103 22.38 -5.54 15.83
CA ASN A 103 22.24 -5.08 17.22
C ASN A 103 21.11 -5.78 17.99
N LYS A 104 20.13 -6.35 17.28
CA LYS A 104 18.96 -6.99 17.89
C LYS A 104 19.06 -8.52 17.92
N LEU A 105 19.84 -9.12 17.02
CA LEU A 105 20.04 -10.56 16.93
C LEU A 105 21.39 -10.92 17.53
N GLU A 106 21.42 -11.75 18.57
CA GLU A 106 22.65 -12.20 19.24
C GLU A 106 23.42 -13.26 18.45
N GLY A 107 22.94 -13.67 17.29
CA GLY A 107 23.52 -14.74 16.47
C GLY A 107 24.04 -14.27 15.12
N SER A 108 24.86 -15.11 14.49
CA SER A 108 25.24 -14.93 13.08
C SER A 108 24.07 -15.28 12.17
N PHE A 109 23.89 -14.50 11.12
CA PHE A 109 22.92 -14.75 10.05
C PHE A 109 23.59 -14.48 8.69
N GLU A 110 23.10 -15.14 7.65
CA GLU A 110 23.55 -14.90 6.29
C GLU A 110 23.15 -13.49 5.84
N GLN A 111 24.11 -12.76 5.28
CA GLN A 111 23.89 -11.36 4.89
C GLN A 111 22.83 -11.24 3.79
N ASP A 112 22.79 -12.18 2.84
CA ASP A 112 21.83 -12.18 1.74
C ASP A 112 20.39 -12.38 2.24
N ASP A 113 20.18 -13.26 3.22
CA ASP A 113 18.88 -13.46 3.86
C ASP A 113 18.43 -12.21 4.63
N ALA A 114 19.37 -11.52 5.29
CA ALA A 114 19.07 -10.28 6.01
C ALA A 114 18.72 -9.13 5.06
N VAL A 115 19.39 -9.02 3.91
CA VAL A 115 19.05 -8.06 2.86
C VAL A 115 17.67 -8.37 2.31
N ALA A 116 17.39 -9.62 1.95
CA ALA A 116 16.09 -10.03 1.44
C ALA A 116 14.96 -9.84 2.46
N LEU A 117 15.24 -9.99 3.77
CA LEU A 117 14.29 -9.69 4.84
C LEU A 117 14.04 -8.18 4.94
N ALA A 118 15.09 -7.36 4.87
CA ALA A 118 15.00 -5.91 4.90
C ALA A 118 14.12 -5.38 3.74
N GLU A 119 14.36 -5.89 2.52
CA GLU A 119 13.55 -5.59 1.33
C GLU A 119 12.10 -6.04 1.50
N ALA A 120 11.85 -7.23 2.03
CA ALA A 120 10.51 -7.76 2.25
C ALA A 120 9.71 -6.97 3.31
N LEU A 121 10.40 -6.25 4.19
CA LEU A 121 9.85 -5.38 5.23
C LEU A 121 9.96 -3.89 4.86
N ASP A 122 10.30 -3.59 3.60
CA ASP A 122 10.41 -2.24 3.03
C ASP A 122 11.28 -1.29 3.88
N TYR A 123 12.32 -1.83 4.51
CA TYR A 123 13.25 -1.10 5.37
C TYR A 123 12.60 -0.33 6.53
N MET A 124 11.40 -0.75 6.97
CA MET A 124 10.69 -0.11 8.07
C MET A 124 11.27 -0.50 9.43
N PRO A 125 11.75 0.46 10.26
CA PRO A 125 12.41 0.18 11.54
C PRO A 125 11.56 -0.67 12.48
N LEU A 126 10.25 -0.40 12.57
CA LEU A 126 9.32 -1.14 13.42
C LEU A 126 9.17 -2.60 12.96
N ALA A 127 8.96 -2.82 11.65
CA ALA A 127 8.83 -4.16 11.09
C ALA A 127 10.08 -5.01 11.32
N ILE A 128 11.25 -4.40 11.13
CA ILE A 128 12.55 -5.03 11.34
C ILE A 128 12.78 -5.36 12.82
N THR A 129 12.42 -4.44 13.71
CA THR A 129 12.53 -4.66 15.16
C THR A 129 11.63 -5.81 15.62
N GLN A 130 10.39 -5.87 15.14
CA GLN A 130 9.46 -6.97 15.45
C GLN A 130 9.96 -8.32 14.89
N ALA A 131 10.46 -8.33 13.64
CA ALA A 131 11.04 -9.54 13.06
C ALA A 131 12.25 -10.04 13.88
N ALA A 132 13.15 -9.14 14.26
CA ALA A 132 14.29 -9.48 15.08
C ALA A 132 13.89 -10.02 16.45
N ALA A 133 12.93 -9.37 17.12
CA ALA A 133 12.42 -9.83 18.40
C ALA A 133 11.76 -11.22 18.31
N TYR A 134 10.95 -11.46 17.27
CA TYR A 134 10.38 -12.79 17.00
C TYR A 134 11.46 -13.87 16.84
N ILE A 135 12.49 -13.56 16.05
CA ILE A 135 13.61 -14.49 15.79
C ILE A 135 14.35 -14.78 17.10
N SER A 136 14.73 -13.74 17.86
CA SER A 136 15.45 -13.88 19.13
C SER A 136 14.67 -14.68 20.17
N GLN A 137 13.38 -14.40 20.35
CA GLN A 137 12.54 -15.10 21.33
C GLN A 137 12.35 -16.60 21.00
N ARG A 138 12.49 -16.96 19.74
CA ARG A 138 12.28 -18.35 19.27
C ARG A 138 13.54 -19.04 18.79
N ALA A 139 14.70 -18.45 19.06
CA ALA A 139 15.96 -19.09 18.78
C ALA A 139 16.11 -20.40 19.60
N PRO A 140 16.78 -21.43 19.07
CA PRO A 140 17.37 -21.55 17.73
C PRO A 140 16.39 -22.01 16.63
N ARG A 141 15.10 -22.19 16.95
CA ARG A 141 14.09 -22.71 16.01
C ARG A 141 13.70 -21.71 14.92
N ALA A 142 13.77 -20.41 15.21
CA ALA A 142 13.55 -19.33 14.25
C ALA A 142 14.90 -18.73 13.88
N THR A 143 15.12 -18.59 12.57
CA THR A 143 16.26 -17.92 11.95
C THR A 143 15.77 -16.85 11.00
N VAL A 144 16.65 -15.96 10.52
CA VAL A 144 16.31 -14.94 9.51
C VAL A 144 15.75 -15.60 8.25
N SER A 145 16.40 -16.67 7.78
CA SER A 145 15.97 -17.45 6.61
C SER A 145 14.57 -18.05 6.81
N ARG A 146 14.31 -18.66 7.97
CA ARG A 146 13.02 -19.26 8.29
C ARG A 146 11.91 -18.22 8.37
N TYR A 147 12.18 -17.10 9.03
CA TYR A 147 11.21 -15.99 9.12
C TYR A 147 10.87 -15.43 7.73
N LEU A 148 11.89 -15.25 6.87
CA LEU A 148 11.70 -14.82 5.48
C LEU A 148 10.85 -15.81 4.67
N GLN A 149 11.09 -17.11 4.82
CA GLN A 149 10.26 -18.15 4.19
C GLN A 149 8.81 -18.06 4.65
N ASP A 150 8.59 -17.94 5.96
CA ASP A 150 7.24 -17.85 6.54
C ASP A 150 6.54 -16.56 6.09
N LEU A 151 7.27 -15.45 5.96
CA LEU A 151 6.75 -14.19 5.42
C LEU A 151 6.32 -14.30 3.94
N ARG A 152 6.97 -15.18 3.17
CA ARG A 152 6.68 -15.43 1.75
C ARG A 152 5.56 -16.44 1.50
N LYS A 153 5.20 -17.27 2.47
CA LYS A 153 4.21 -18.36 2.31
C LYS A 153 2.77 -17.91 2.08
N GLY A 154 2.44 -16.65 2.30
CA GLY A 154 1.13 -16.11 2.01
C GLY A 154 0.62 -15.11 3.05
N ASP A 155 -0.49 -14.44 2.71
CA ASP A 155 -1.05 -13.34 3.49
C ASP A 155 -1.46 -13.74 4.92
N ARG A 156 -1.87 -14.99 5.13
CA ARG A 156 -2.29 -15.47 6.45
C ARG A 156 -1.13 -15.58 7.44
N ASP A 157 0.00 -16.12 7.00
CA ASP A 157 1.18 -16.30 7.85
C ASP A 157 1.91 -14.97 8.02
N ARG A 158 1.94 -14.16 6.96
CA ARG A 158 2.43 -12.78 6.99
C ARG A 158 1.65 -11.92 8.00
N ALA A 159 0.31 -12.02 8.01
CA ALA A 159 -0.53 -11.31 8.96
C ALA A 159 -0.21 -11.69 10.40
N LYS A 160 -0.04 -12.99 10.70
CA LYS A 160 0.33 -13.45 12.05
C LYS A 160 1.67 -12.91 12.51
N LEU A 161 2.68 -12.90 11.61
CA LEU A 161 4.01 -12.41 11.94
C LEU A 161 4.03 -10.90 12.21
N LEU A 162 3.30 -10.13 11.41
CA LEU A 162 3.24 -8.66 11.53
C LEU A 162 2.26 -8.16 12.60
N ASP A 163 1.32 -9.02 13.05
CA ASP A 163 0.33 -8.69 14.08
C ASP A 163 0.76 -9.13 15.49
N MET A 164 1.91 -9.78 15.63
CA MET A 164 2.42 -10.20 16.93
C MET A 164 2.97 -8.99 17.70
N ASP A 165 2.41 -8.76 18.89
CA ASP A 165 2.97 -7.83 19.86
C ASP A 165 4.10 -8.51 20.64
N ILE A 166 5.34 -8.10 20.38
CA ILE A 166 6.54 -8.71 20.96
C ILE A 166 7.14 -7.81 22.06
N GLY A 167 6.44 -6.72 22.42
CA GLY A 167 6.84 -5.81 23.50
C GLY A 167 8.15 -5.07 23.20
N ASP A 168 8.06 -3.90 22.59
CA ASP A 168 9.19 -2.98 22.52
C ASP A 168 9.18 -2.12 23.80
N SER A 169 10.21 -2.28 24.64
CA SER A 169 10.38 -1.55 25.92
C SER A 169 10.45 -0.02 25.79
N ARG A 170 10.48 0.50 24.57
CA ARG A 170 10.52 1.95 24.28
C ARG A 170 9.13 2.55 24.05
N ARG A 171 8.06 1.75 24.06
CA ARG A 171 6.68 2.22 23.90
C ARG A 171 5.91 2.13 25.20
N ASP A 172 4.99 3.08 25.41
CA ASP A 172 4.03 3.02 26.50
C ASP A 172 3.25 1.70 26.44
N GLY A 173 3.22 0.96 27.54
CA GLY A 173 2.69 -0.41 27.63
C GLY A 173 1.18 -0.56 27.37
N THR A 174 0.49 0.48 26.88
CA THR A 174 -0.93 0.48 26.51
C THR A 174 -1.18 0.45 25.00
N ALA A 175 -0.14 0.68 24.15
CA ALA A 175 -0.29 0.70 22.71
C ALA A 175 0.12 -0.67 22.11
N SER A 176 -0.74 -1.25 21.28
CA SER A 176 -0.39 -2.43 20.50
C SER A 176 0.84 -2.14 19.62
N ASN A 177 1.86 -3.00 19.72
CA ASN A 177 3.11 -2.88 18.96
C ASN A 177 2.99 -3.46 17.53
N SER A 178 1.79 -3.90 17.14
CA SER A 178 1.54 -4.41 15.79
C SER A 178 1.61 -3.30 14.75
N ILE A 179 2.35 -3.54 13.67
CA ILE A 179 2.39 -2.65 12.50
C ILE A 179 0.99 -2.42 11.96
N ILE A 180 0.17 -3.48 11.91
CA ILE A 180 -1.21 -3.43 11.42
C ILE A 180 -2.02 -2.49 12.31
N ALA A 181 -1.90 -2.58 13.64
CA ALA A 181 -2.62 -1.71 14.58
C ALA A 181 -2.18 -0.24 14.44
N THR A 182 -0.89 0.03 14.25
CA THR A 182 -0.38 1.39 14.04
C THR A 182 -1.02 2.05 12.81
N TRP A 183 -1.19 1.29 11.72
CA TRP A 183 -1.83 1.82 10.51
C TRP A 183 -3.34 1.85 10.60
N GLN A 184 -3.95 0.95 11.36
CA GLN A 184 -5.40 0.94 11.58
C GLN A 184 -5.89 2.27 12.18
N ILE A 185 -5.12 2.88 13.07
CA ILE A 185 -5.44 4.20 13.63
C ILE A 185 -5.57 5.25 12.51
N SER A 186 -4.62 5.26 11.55
CA SER A 186 -4.68 6.19 10.40
C SER A 186 -5.87 5.89 9.49
N PHE A 187 -6.18 4.61 9.22
CA PHE A 187 -7.34 4.22 8.42
C PHE A 187 -8.66 4.66 9.05
N GLU A 188 -8.82 4.44 10.36
CA GLU A 188 -10.05 4.83 11.06
C GLU A 188 -10.21 6.36 11.11
N TYR A 189 -9.12 7.10 11.28
CA TYR A 189 -9.15 8.56 11.20
C TYR A 189 -9.59 9.03 9.82
N ILE A 190 -8.95 8.56 8.74
CA ILE A 190 -9.28 8.93 7.36
C ILE A 190 -10.71 8.52 7.02
N ARG A 191 -11.14 7.32 7.42
CA ARG A 191 -12.51 6.83 7.22
C ARG A 191 -13.55 7.75 7.83
N ARG A 192 -13.27 8.31 9.00
CA ARG A 192 -14.19 9.22 9.70
C ARG A 192 -14.22 10.60 9.07
N GLU A 193 -13.05 11.14 8.72
CA GLU A 193 -12.92 12.50 8.22
C GLU A 193 -13.26 12.61 6.72
N ARG A 194 -12.82 11.61 5.93
CA ARG A 194 -12.99 11.58 4.48
C ARG A 194 -13.19 10.16 3.95
N PRO A 195 -14.41 9.62 3.99
CA PRO A 195 -14.71 8.24 3.57
C PRO A 195 -14.30 7.92 2.12
N SER A 196 -14.40 8.90 1.21
CA SER A 196 -13.97 8.78 -0.20
C SER A 196 -12.48 8.47 -0.34
N ALA A 197 -11.61 9.09 0.47
CA ALA A 197 -10.19 8.79 0.49
C ALA A 197 -9.91 7.34 0.94
N THR A 198 -10.68 6.83 1.92
CA THR A 198 -10.58 5.41 2.31
C THR A 198 -10.99 4.47 1.18
N GLN A 199 -12.00 4.83 0.39
CA GLN A 199 -12.40 4.06 -0.78
C GLN A 199 -11.32 4.09 -1.86
N LEU A 200 -10.68 5.24 -2.10
CA LEU A 200 -9.55 5.36 -3.02
C LEU A 200 -8.38 4.47 -2.59
N LEU A 201 -7.99 4.54 -1.31
CA LEU A 201 -6.95 3.71 -0.73
C LEU A 201 -7.27 2.21 -0.84
N SER A 202 -8.53 1.83 -0.64
CA SER A 202 -9.01 0.45 -0.77
C SER A 202 -8.83 -0.08 -2.18
N LEU A 203 -9.21 0.71 -3.19
CA LEU A 203 -9.01 0.37 -4.60
C LEU A 203 -7.52 0.27 -4.93
N MET A 204 -6.72 1.28 -4.56
CA MET A 204 -5.28 1.32 -4.82
C MET A 204 -4.54 0.11 -4.21
N SER A 205 -5.03 -0.42 -3.11
CA SER A 205 -4.40 -1.59 -2.45
C SER A 205 -4.39 -2.86 -3.28
N LEU A 206 -5.19 -2.95 -4.34
CA LEU A 206 -5.31 -4.13 -5.22
C LEU A 206 -4.44 -4.04 -6.47
N PHE A 207 -3.95 -2.86 -6.82
CA PHE A 207 -3.00 -2.65 -7.91
C PHE A 207 -1.59 -3.16 -7.57
N ASP A 208 -0.68 -3.13 -8.53
CA ASP A 208 0.74 -3.16 -8.21
C ASP A 208 1.11 -1.94 -7.36
N GLN A 209 2.13 -2.10 -6.53
CA GLN A 209 2.52 -1.06 -5.57
C GLN A 209 3.07 0.21 -6.24
N GLN A 210 3.56 0.11 -7.47
CA GLN A 210 4.24 1.18 -8.19
C GLN A 210 3.51 1.53 -9.48
N GLY A 211 3.58 2.80 -9.86
CA GLY A 211 3.14 3.26 -11.15
C GLY A 211 1.63 3.20 -11.38
N ILE A 212 0.79 3.30 -10.33
CA ILE A 212 -0.67 3.32 -10.48
C ILE A 212 -1.05 4.59 -11.24
N PRO A 213 -1.60 4.49 -12.48
CA PRO A 213 -1.92 5.68 -13.26
C PRO A 213 -3.12 6.44 -12.67
N GLU A 214 -3.04 7.76 -12.67
CA GLU A 214 -4.14 8.66 -12.29
C GLU A 214 -5.41 8.36 -13.07
N SER A 215 -5.30 8.10 -14.38
CA SER A 215 -6.45 7.81 -15.25
C SER A 215 -7.28 6.61 -14.80
N LEU A 216 -6.69 5.61 -14.15
CA LEU A 216 -7.43 4.48 -13.58
C LEU A 216 -8.18 4.83 -12.29
N LEU A 217 -7.79 5.89 -11.62
CA LEU A 217 -8.34 6.28 -10.33
C LEU A 217 -9.38 7.39 -10.44
N SER A 218 -9.16 8.34 -11.38
CA SER A 218 -10.00 9.52 -11.56
C SER A 218 -11.35 9.21 -12.22
N ASP A 219 -11.43 8.16 -13.07
CA ASP A 219 -12.67 7.81 -13.78
C ASP A 219 -13.86 7.56 -12.83
N ARG A 220 -13.60 7.07 -11.62
CA ARG A 220 -14.65 6.87 -10.61
C ARG A 220 -15.30 8.16 -10.08
N TYR A 221 -14.67 9.31 -10.33
CA TYR A 221 -15.13 10.62 -9.89
C TYR A 221 -15.84 11.41 -11.01
N GLN A 222 -15.88 10.88 -12.25
CA GLN A 222 -16.44 11.61 -13.41
C GLN A 222 -17.96 11.71 -13.44
N GLU A 223 -18.68 10.95 -12.60
CA GLU A 223 -20.14 10.97 -12.56
C GLU A 223 -20.73 12.18 -11.83
N ASP A 224 -19.93 12.90 -11.02
CA ASP A 224 -20.34 14.08 -10.26
C ASP A 224 -19.69 15.35 -10.81
N ASN A 225 -20.45 16.44 -10.99
CA ASN A 225 -19.98 17.72 -11.54
C ASN A 225 -18.89 18.45 -10.70
N ASP A 226 -18.54 17.96 -9.51
CA ASP A 226 -17.48 18.47 -8.61
C ASP A 226 -16.28 17.48 -8.51
N ALA A 227 -16.24 16.51 -9.37
CA ALA A 227 -15.43 15.29 -9.28
C ALA A 227 -13.91 15.52 -9.22
N SER A 228 -13.37 16.55 -9.89
CA SER A 228 -11.92 16.78 -9.90
C SER A 228 -11.39 17.31 -8.55
N SER A 229 -12.18 18.14 -7.87
CA SER A 229 -11.83 18.68 -6.54
C SER A 229 -11.82 17.57 -5.49
N ASP A 230 -12.77 16.65 -5.56
CA ASP A 230 -12.86 15.54 -4.60
C ASP A 230 -11.73 14.53 -4.74
N PHE A 231 -11.28 14.22 -5.97
CA PHE A 231 -10.15 13.33 -6.20
C PHE A 231 -8.84 13.90 -5.64
N GLU A 232 -8.55 15.17 -5.95
CA GLU A 232 -7.36 15.85 -5.46
C GLU A 232 -7.33 15.95 -3.93
N ASP A 233 -8.47 16.23 -3.33
CA ASP A 233 -8.59 16.29 -1.88
C ASP A 233 -8.41 14.92 -1.23
N ASP A 234 -8.95 13.85 -1.82
CA ASP A 234 -8.77 12.47 -1.35
C ASP A 234 -7.30 12.07 -1.45
N LEU A 235 -6.66 12.40 -2.57
CA LEU A 235 -5.25 12.14 -2.80
C LEU A 235 -4.37 12.94 -1.82
N ASN A 236 -4.68 14.22 -1.59
CA ASN A 236 -4.00 15.06 -0.61
C ASN A 236 -4.10 14.49 0.80
N MET A 237 -5.26 13.95 1.19
CA MET A 237 -5.43 13.26 2.46
C MET A 237 -4.49 12.04 2.55
N LEU A 238 -4.47 11.19 1.53
CA LEU A 238 -3.66 9.96 1.53
C LEU A 238 -2.15 10.27 1.50
N THR A 239 -1.74 11.27 0.73
CA THR A 239 -0.33 11.67 0.65
C THR A 239 0.14 12.38 1.91
N SER A 240 -0.71 13.18 2.55
CA SER A 240 -0.37 13.85 3.81
C SER A 240 -0.13 12.85 4.94
N PHE A 241 -0.85 11.72 4.96
CA PHE A 241 -0.60 10.61 5.89
C PHE A 241 0.50 9.66 5.42
N SER A 242 1.19 9.96 4.31
CA SER A 242 2.26 9.13 3.73
C SER A 242 1.82 7.68 3.43
N LEU A 243 0.55 7.47 3.13
CA LEU A 243 0.00 6.17 2.72
C LEU A 243 0.18 5.94 1.23
N VAL A 244 0.21 7.03 0.46
CA VAL A 244 0.42 7.06 -0.98
C VAL A 244 1.49 8.11 -1.29
N MET A 245 2.29 7.88 -2.31
CA MET A 245 3.25 8.83 -2.86
C MET A 245 2.93 9.08 -4.32
N ALA A 246 3.05 10.34 -4.77
CA ALA A 246 2.99 10.69 -6.17
C ALA A 246 4.40 10.69 -6.78
N ASP A 247 4.50 10.34 -8.05
CA ASP A 247 5.73 10.50 -8.83
C ASP A 247 6.06 11.99 -9.05
N VAL A 248 7.21 12.27 -9.64
CA VAL A 248 7.68 13.65 -9.90
C VAL A 248 6.72 14.44 -10.79
N ASN A 249 5.99 13.77 -11.67
CA ASN A 249 5.04 14.38 -12.60
C ASN A 249 3.61 14.48 -12.03
N GLY A 250 3.33 13.82 -10.91
CA GLY A 250 2.03 13.80 -10.27
C GLY A 250 0.99 12.87 -10.90
N HIS A 251 1.34 12.13 -11.96
CA HIS A 251 0.39 11.31 -12.73
C HIS A 251 0.43 9.82 -12.42
N HIS A 252 1.39 9.37 -11.61
CA HIS A 252 1.50 8.00 -11.14
C HIS A 252 1.66 7.97 -9.64
N PHE A 253 1.04 6.99 -9.03
CA PHE A 253 1.06 6.85 -7.59
C PHE A 253 1.72 5.56 -7.16
N GLU A 254 2.33 5.59 -6.00
CA GLU A 254 2.96 4.45 -5.36
C GLU A 254 2.39 4.26 -3.97
N MET A 255 2.24 3.00 -3.59
CA MET A 255 1.78 2.61 -2.27
C MET A 255 2.75 1.61 -1.66
N HIS A 256 3.20 1.89 -0.45
CA HIS A 256 4.09 0.99 0.28
C HIS A 256 3.46 -0.41 0.46
N ARG A 257 4.22 -1.49 0.25
CA ARG A 257 3.70 -2.89 0.34
C ARG A 257 2.96 -3.20 1.62
N LEU A 258 3.51 -2.71 2.75
CA LEU A 258 2.89 -2.95 4.04
C LEU A 258 1.58 -2.17 4.21
N VAL A 259 1.45 -0.98 3.59
CA VAL A 259 0.18 -0.24 3.54
C VAL A 259 -0.85 -1.02 2.73
N GLN A 260 -0.47 -1.52 1.54
CA GLN A 260 -1.35 -2.38 0.74
C GLN A 260 -1.80 -3.62 1.52
N PHE A 261 -0.85 -4.31 2.15
CA PHE A 261 -1.15 -5.50 2.94
C PHE A 261 -2.10 -5.19 4.11
N SER A 262 -1.82 -4.13 4.88
CA SER A 262 -2.66 -3.71 6.01
C SER A 262 -4.05 -3.30 5.56
N THR A 263 -4.18 -2.56 4.44
CA THR A 263 -5.46 -2.17 3.85
C THR A 263 -6.27 -3.40 3.43
N ARG A 264 -5.66 -4.35 2.68
CA ARG A 264 -6.34 -5.60 2.29
C ARG A 264 -6.74 -6.45 3.49
N LYS A 265 -5.90 -6.52 4.53
CA LYS A 265 -6.22 -7.21 5.78
C LYS A 265 -7.43 -6.57 6.47
N TRP A 266 -7.43 -5.25 6.57
CA TRP A 266 -8.53 -4.47 7.13
C TRP A 266 -9.83 -4.67 6.34
N LEU A 267 -9.81 -4.57 5.00
CA LEU A 267 -10.96 -4.85 4.12
C LEU A 267 -11.51 -6.27 4.32
N LYS A 268 -10.60 -7.24 4.50
CA LYS A 268 -11.01 -8.64 4.78
C LYS A 268 -11.72 -8.77 6.13
N LEU A 269 -11.25 -8.08 7.15
CA LEU A 269 -11.88 -8.08 8.48
C LEU A 269 -13.26 -7.40 8.46
N GLN A 270 -13.45 -6.38 7.62
CA GLN A 270 -14.73 -5.70 7.42
C GLN A 270 -15.69 -6.47 6.48
N GLY A 271 -15.22 -7.54 5.81
CA GLY A 271 -16.00 -8.26 4.81
C GLY A 271 -16.17 -7.52 3.49
N GLU A 272 -15.42 -6.45 3.25
CA GLU A 272 -15.53 -5.57 2.07
C GLU A 272 -14.58 -5.97 0.92
N LEU A 273 -13.59 -6.83 1.18
CA LEU A 273 -12.51 -7.12 0.22
C LEU A 273 -13.04 -7.67 -1.11
N GLU A 274 -14.08 -8.50 -1.09
CA GLU A 274 -14.62 -9.09 -2.31
C GLU A 274 -15.25 -8.02 -3.22
N GLY A 275 -16.04 -7.11 -2.68
CA GLY A 275 -16.61 -6.02 -3.46
C GLY A 275 -15.56 -5.10 -4.08
N TRP A 276 -14.40 -4.92 -3.40
CA TRP A 276 -13.30 -4.16 -3.96
C TRP A 276 -12.54 -4.93 -5.06
N ARG A 277 -12.42 -6.26 -4.95
CA ARG A 277 -11.89 -7.11 -6.04
C ARG A 277 -12.73 -7.02 -7.29
N GLU A 278 -14.05 -7.10 -7.15
CA GLU A 278 -14.99 -6.95 -8.27
C GLU A 278 -14.84 -5.61 -8.98
N LYS A 279 -14.77 -4.51 -8.23
CA LYS A 279 -14.54 -3.17 -8.78
C LYS A 279 -13.20 -3.07 -9.50
N TYR A 280 -12.13 -3.58 -8.89
CA TYR A 280 -10.79 -3.55 -9.46
C TYR A 280 -10.71 -4.31 -10.78
N VAL A 281 -11.21 -5.55 -10.85
CA VAL A 281 -11.11 -6.35 -12.08
C VAL A 281 -12.00 -5.79 -13.19
N THR A 282 -13.16 -5.21 -12.85
CA THR A 282 -14.03 -4.54 -13.82
C THR A 282 -13.37 -3.30 -14.41
N LEU A 283 -12.72 -2.49 -13.56
CA LEU A 283 -11.95 -1.32 -13.99
C LEU A 283 -10.79 -1.73 -14.89
N MET A 284 -10.04 -2.75 -14.50
CA MET A 284 -8.92 -3.26 -15.29
C MET A 284 -9.38 -3.84 -16.63
N ASP A 285 -10.51 -4.53 -16.70
CA ASP A 285 -11.03 -5.06 -17.96
C ASP A 285 -11.41 -3.96 -18.95
N GLY A 286 -12.01 -2.88 -18.47
CA GLY A 286 -12.33 -1.71 -19.30
C GLY A 286 -11.11 -0.94 -19.78
N SER A 287 -10.03 -0.93 -18.99
CA SER A 287 -8.86 -0.08 -19.23
C SER A 287 -7.69 -0.82 -19.88
N TYR A 288 -7.54 -2.14 -19.67
CA TYR A 288 -6.45 -2.93 -20.23
C TYR A 288 -6.75 -3.32 -21.68
N PRO A 289 -5.97 -2.84 -22.66
CA PRO A 289 -6.25 -3.11 -24.06
C PRO A 289 -5.78 -4.51 -24.49
N VAL A 290 -6.23 -4.95 -25.67
CA VAL A 290 -5.76 -6.20 -26.29
C VAL A 290 -4.28 -6.05 -26.66
N GLY A 291 -3.48 -7.12 -26.49
CA GLY A 291 -2.02 -7.16 -26.67
C GLY A 291 -1.50 -6.94 -28.10
N ARG A 292 -2.22 -6.22 -28.98
CA ARG A 292 -1.75 -5.88 -30.33
C ARG A 292 -0.63 -4.85 -30.27
N TYR A 293 0.22 -4.86 -31.30
CA TYR A 293 1.39 -3.97 -31.38
C TYR A 293 1.06 -2.48 -31.15
N GLU A 294 -0.05 -2.00 -31.68
CA GLU A 294 -0.49 -0.61 -31.53
C GLU A 294 -0.74 -0.22 -30.06
N ASN A 295 -1.07 -1.22 -29.24
CA ASN A 295 -1.39 -1.04 -27.82
C ASN A 295 -0.22 -1.33 -26.87
N TRP A 296 0.93 -1.76 -27.38
CA TRP A 296 2.04 -2.23 -26.53
C TRP A 296 2.48 -1.22 -25.48
N LYS A 297 2.50 0.06 -25.81
CA LYS A 297 2.84 1.12 -24.83
C LYS A 297 1.87 1.14 -23.66
N ALA A 298 0.57 1.05 -23.93
CA ALA A 298 -0.46 1.01 -22.90
C ALA A 298 -0.43 -0.34 -22.13
N CYS A 299 -0.27 -1.46 -22.84
CA CYS A 299 -0.09 -2.76 -22.23
C CYS A 299 1.12 -2.76 -21.27
N GLN A 300 2.27 -2.23 -21.68
CA GLN A 300 3.47 -2.15 -20.86
C GLN A 300 3.23 -1.37 -19.56
N ALA A 301 2.56 -0.22 -19.66
CA ALA A 301 2.27 0.61 -18.49
C ALA A 301 1.33 -0.10 -17.49
N LEU A 302 0.35 -0.85 -18.00
CA LEU A 302 -0.67 -1.49 -17.17
C LEU A 302 -0.36 -2.95 -16.80
N PHE A 303 0.68 -3.55 -17.39
CA PHE A 303 1.00 -4.97 -17.20
C PHE A 303 1.29 -5.38 -15.75
N PRO A 304 2.04 -4.60 -14.93
CA PRO A 304 2.24 -4.92 -13.51
C PRO A 304 0.91 -5.00 -12.76
N HIS A 305 -0.04 -4.12 -13.08
CA HIS A 305 -1.37 -4.12 -12.48
C HIS A 305 -2.20 -5.32 -12.92
N ALA A 306 -2.12 -5.71 -14.20
CA ALA A 306 -2.75 -6.93 -14.69
C ALA A 306 -2.15 -8.19 -14.03
N GLN A 307 -0.84 -8.21 -13.76
CA GLN A 307 -0.20 -9.27 -12.96
C GLN A 307 -0.71 -9.30 -11.51
N ALA A 308 -0.92 -8.14 -10.90
CA ALA A 308 -1.49 -8.06 -9.55
C ALA A 308 -2.93 -8.62 -9.50
N ALA A 309 -3.68 -8.57 -10.62
CA ALA A 309 -5.02 -9.14 -10.73
C ALA A 309 -5.05 -10.67 -10.52
N VAL A 310 -3.97 -11.38 -10.81
CA VAL A 310 -3.88 -12.85 -10.57
C VAL A 310 -4.24 -13.20 -9.12
N ALA A 311 -3.73 -12.42 -8.16
CA ALA A 311 -4.01 -12.61 -6.73
C ALA A 311 -5.41 -12.11 -6.29
N SER A 312 -6.14 -11.47 -7.19
CA SER A 312 -7.43 -10.80 -6.92
C SER A 312 -8.61 -11.51 -7.61
N ARG A 313 -8.54 -12.84 -7.76
CA ARG A 313 -9.63 -13.67 -8.36
C ARG A 313 -10.94 -13.45 -7.60
N PRO A 314 -12.01 -12.97 -8.26
CA PRO A 314 -13.34 -12.85 -7.66
C PRO A 314 -14.02 -14.20 -7.46
N ALA A 315 -15.05 -14.23 -6.60
CA ALA A 315 -15.79 -15.46 -6.28
C ALA A 315 -16.62 -15.98 -7.47
N GLY A 316 -17.10 -15.12 -8.37
CA GLY A 316 -17.91 -15.55 -9.51
C GLY A 316 -18.58 -14.40 -10.25
N GLY A 317 -19.57 -14.75 -11.11
CA GLY A 317 -20.38 -13.81 -11.86
C GLY A 317 -19.61 -13.01 -12.91
N ARG A 318 -20.11 -11.83 -13.26
CA ARG A 318 -19.50 -10.93 -14.25
C ARG A 318 -18.08 -10.50 -13.87
N ALA A 319 -17.77 -10.42 -12.59
CA ALA A 319 -16.45 -10.04 -12.13
C ALA A 319 -15.41 -11.13 -12.46
N LEU A 320 -15.79 -12.41 -12.41
CA LEU A 320 -14.90 -13.51 -12.80
C LEU A 320 -14.69 -13.53 -14.33
N GLU A 321 -15.69 -13.16 -15.12
CA GLU A 321 -15.55 -12.99 -16.58
C GLU A 321 -14.60 -11.83 -16.91
N ALA A 322 -14.76 -10.67 -16.24
CA ALA A 322 -13.87 -9.52 -16.38
C ALA A 322 -12.42 -9.88 -16.00
N TRP A 323 -12.24 -10.61 -14.88
CA TRP A 323 -10.94 -11.10 -14.45
C TRP A 323 -10.29 -12.02 -15.50
N ALA A 324 -11.04 -12.96 -16.05
CA ALA A 324 -10.56 -13.83 -17.10
C ALA A 324 -10.20 -13.07 -18.39
N SER A 325 -10.96 -12.02 -18.73
CA SER A 325 -10.67 -11.13 -19.85
C SER A 325 -9.36 -10.36 -19.65
N VAL A 326 -9.13 -9.79 -18.47
CA VAL A 326 -7.86 -9.10 -18.12
C VAL A 326 -6.68 -10.05 -18.27
N LEU A 327 -6.77 -11.26 -17.68
CA LEU A 327 -5.68 -12.23 -17.74
C LEU A 327 -5.42 -12.72 -19.16
N PHE A 328 -6.47 -12.91 -19.96
CA PHE A 328 -6.31 -13.31 -21.37
C PHE A 328 -5.58 -12.24 -22.19
N LYS A 329 -5.99 -10.96 -22.06
CA LYS A 329 -5.35 -9.83 -22.75
C LYS A 329 -3.89 -9.66 -22.32
N ALA A 330 -3.61 -9.81 -21.01
CA ALA A 330 -2.27 -9.71 -20.44
C ALA A 330 -1.38 -10.90 -20.84
N ALA A 331 -1.94 -12.11 -20.91
CA ALA A 331 -1.24 -13.30 -21.40
C ALA A 331 -0.83 -13.14 -22.87
N TRP A 332 -1.69 -12.56 -23.71
CA TRP A 332 -1.35 -12.26 -25.10
C TRP A 332 -0.14 -11.31 -25.16
N TYR A 333 -0.20 -10.18 -24.44
CA TYR A 333 0.92 -9.25 -24.40
C TYR A 333 2.22 -9.89 -23.89
N ALA A 334 2.14 -10.72 -22.84
CA ALA A 334 3.29 -11.42 -22.29
C ALA A 334 3.92 -12.41 -23.29
N ASP A 335 3.09 -13.09 -24.09
CA ASP A 335 3.54 -14.01 -25.15
C ASP A 335 4.30 -13.27 -26.25
N ASP A 336 3.74 -12.14 -26.74
CA ASP A 336 4.37 -11.28 -27.76
C ASP A 336 5.69 -10.68 -27.26
N MET A 337 5.82 -10.45 -25.94
CA MET A 337 7.06 -9.97 -25.32
C MET A 337 8.06 -11.09 -24.98
N GLY A 338 7.76 -12.36 -25.30
CA GLY A 338 8.60 -13.51 -25.05
C GLY A 338 8.58 -13.99 -23.59
N ASN A 339 7.70 -13.47 -22.74
CA ASN A 339 7.53 -13.92 -21.37
C ASN A 339 6.56 -15.10 -21.28
N TYR A 340 6.96 -16.22 -21.88
CA TYR A 340 6.12 -17.40 -22.09
C TYR A 340 5.61 -18.04 -20.82
N GLN A 341 6.37 -18.00 -19.73
CA GLN A 341 5.96 -18.58 -18.46
C GLN A 341 4.77 -17.82 -17.88
N VAL A 342 4.84 -16.50 -17.81
CA VAL A 342 3.75 -15.64 -17.32
C VAL A 342 2.54 -15.75 -18.24
N ALA A 343 2.76 -15.75 -19.57
CA ALA A 343 1.71 -15.92 -20.55
C ALA A 343 0.94 -17.25 -20.34
N GLN A 344 1.67 -18.34 -20.07
CA GLN A 344 1.09 -19.66 -19.82
C GLN A 344 0.28 -19.71 -18.52
N GLU A 345 0.80 -19.14 -17.43
CA GLU A 345 0.13 -19.11 -16.14
C GLU A 345 -1.16 -18.29 -16.21
N MET A 346 -1.10 -17.06 -16.70
CA MET A 346 -2.28 -16.19 -16.84
C MET A 346 -3.30 -16.74 -17.85
N GLY A 347 -2.83 -17.29 -18.97
CA GLY A 347 -3.70 -17.89 -19.99
C GLY A 347 -4.44 -19.13 -19.48
N ARG A 348 -3.80 -19.96 -18.69
CA ARG A 348 -4.43 -21.13 -18.05
C ARG A 348 -5.51 -20.70 -17.07
N ASP A 349 -5.22 -19.73 -16.20
CA ASP A 349 -6.16 -19.22 -15.21
C ASP A 349 -7.38 -18.55 -15.89
N ALA A 350 -7.15 -17.82 -16.98
CA ALA A 350 -8.21 -17.23 -17.80
C ALA A 350 -9.11 -18.29 -18.45
N LEU A 351 -8.51 -19.35 -19.01
CA LEU A 351 -9.24 -20.46 -19.61
C LEU A 351 -10.10 -21.20 -18.58
N GLU A 352 -9.52 -21.57 -17.44
CA GLU A 352 -10.24 -22.24 -16.36
C GLU A 352 -11.47 -21.43 -15.89
N ALA A 353 -11.31 -20.11 -15.72
CA ALA A 353 -12.40 -19.25 -15.33
C ALA A 353 -13.50 -19.16 -16.40
N ARG A 354 -13.14 -19.06 -17.69
CA ARG A 354 -14.11 -19.03 -18.80
C ARG A 354 -14.82 -20.37 -18.99
N GLU A 355 -14.13 -21.48 -18.82
CA GLU A 355 -14.77 -22.82 -18.83
C GLU A 355 -15.83 -22.93 -17.71
N ALA A 356 -15.51 -22.44 -16.53
CA ALA A 356 -16.40 -22.46 -15.36
C ALA A 356 -17.61 -21.51 -15.51
N THR A 357 -17.48 -20.36 -16.18
CA THR A 357 -18.55 -19.34 -16.27
C THR A 357 -19.36 -19.43 -17.55
N LEU A 358 -18.71 -19.66 -18.69
CA LEU A 358 -19.31 -19.60 -20.02
C LEU A 358 -19.50 -21.00 -20.65
N GLY A 359 -18.80 -22.00 -20.12
CA GLY A 359 -18.74 -23.34 -20.69
C GLY A 359 -17.66 -23.53 -21.74
N ALA A 360 -17.32 -24.81 -22.05
CA ALA A 360 -16.19 -25.17 -22.91
C ALA A 360 -16.41 -24.79 -24.38
N GLU A 361 -17.67 -24.72 -24.84
CA GLU A 361 -18.01 -24.46 -26.26
C GLU A 361 -18.23 -22.96 -26.56
N HIS A 362 -18.15 -22.09 -25.57
CA HIS A 362 -18.31 -20.65 -25.76
C HIS A 362 -17.16 -20.07 -26.59
N SER A 363 -17.45 -19.10 -27.46
CA SER A 363 -16.46 -18.48 -28.38
C SER A 363 -15.21 -17.95 -27.64
N ASP A 364 -15.41 -17.31 -26.48
CA ASP A 364 -14.31 -16.73 -25.71
C ASP A 364 -13.46 -17.80 -25.02
N THR A 365 -14.10 -18.92 -24.60
CA THR A 365 -13.40 -20.08 -24.05
C THR A 365 -12.53 -20.73 -25.13
N LEU A 366 -13.09 -20.94 -26.33
CA LEU A 366 -12.35 -21.47 -27.46
C LEU A 366 -11.20 -20.55 -27.91
N THR A 367 -11.41 -19.23 -27.85
CA THR A 367 -10.36 -18.24 -28.15
C THR A 367 -9.22 -18.33 -27.11
N SER A 368 -9.54 -18.48 -25.83
CA SER A 368 -8.52 -18.70 -24.78
C SER A 368 -7.76 -20.00 -24.99
N ALA A 369 -8.45 -21.07 -25.37
CA ALA A 369 -7.84 -22.37 -25.61
C ALA A 369 -6.87 -22.37 -26.81
N ASN A 370 -7.08 -21.47 -27.81
CA ASN A 370 -6.28 -21.33 -29.02
C ASN A 370 -5.14 -20.30 -28.87
N ASN A 371 -4.96 -19.68 -27.71
CA ASN A 371 -3.83 -18.77 -27.48
C ASN A 371 -2.50 -19.54 -27.63
N PRO A 372 -1.51 -19.03 -28.39
CA PRO A 372 -0.23 -19.71 -28.65
C PRO A 372 0.48 -20.26 -27.41
N GLY A 373 0.51 -19.51 -26.31
CA GLY A 373 1.09 -19.95 -25.04
C GLY A 373 0.41 -21.20 -24.46
N GLN A 374 -0.90 -21.35 -24.64
CA GLN A 374 -1.67 -22.53 -24.21
C GLN A 374 -1.45 -23.74 -25.15
N VAL A 375 -1.34 -23.50 -26.43
CA VAL A 375 -1.07 -24.57 -27.42
C VAL A 375 0.29 -25.21 -27.14
N LEU A 376 1.32 -24.43 -26.90
CA LEU A 376 2.66 -24.93 -26.58
C LEU A 376 2.67 -25.74 -25.26
N SER A 377 1.90 -25.30 -24.27
CA SER A 377 1.76 -26.02 -22.99
C SER A 377 1.10 -27.41 -23.17
N ARG A 378 0.02 -27.48 -23.93
CA ARG A 378 -0.69 -28.76 -24.24
C ARG A 378 0.20 -29.71 -25.03
N LEU A 379 0.99 -29.21 -25.96
CA LEU A 379 1.94 -29.99 -26.72
C LEU A 379 3.11 -30.52 -25.88
N SER A 380 3.56 -29.77 -24.89
CA SER A 380 4.62 -30.19 -23.98
C SER A 380 4.19 -31.26 -22.96
N GLN A 381 2.90 -31.24 -22.56
CA GLN A 381 2.34 -32.18 -21.58
C GLN A 381 1.79 -33.47 -22.16
N SER A 382 1.55 -33.55 -23.50
CA SER A 382 1.00 -34.75 -24.16
C SER A 382 2.01 -35.40 -25.11
N PRO A 383 2.69 -36.48 -24.67
CA PRO A 383 3.61 -37.23 -25.54
C PRO A 383 2.94 -37.77 -26.81
N ALA A 384 1.63 -37.99 -26.78
CA ALA A 384 0.86 -38.54 -27.91
C ALA A 384 0.61 -37.54 -29.06
N LEU A 385 0.80 -36.23 -28.81
CA LEU A 385 0.58 -35.15 -29.79
C LEU A 385 1.87 -34.68 -30.47
N ARG A 386 3.05 -35.06 -29.97
CA ARG A 386 4.35 -34.68 -30.54
C ARG A 386 4.61 -35.18 -31.96
N GLY A 387 3.82 -36.12 -32.47
CA GLY A 387 4.02 -36.73 -33.78
C GLY A 387 3.02 -36.32 -34.88
N LYS A 388 2.04 -35.48 -34.60
CA LYS A 388 0.91 -35.23 -35.53
C LYS A 388 0.82 -33.86 -36.20
N TRP A 389 1.70 -32.90 -35.80
CA TRP A 389 1.68 -31.58 -36.43
C TRP A 389 3.00 -31.32 -37.13
N PRO A 390 2.99 -30.95 -38.45
CA PRO A 390 4.20 -30.49 -39.12
C PRO A 390 4.63 -29.16 -38.46
N VAL A 391 5.92 -29.06 -38.18
CA VAL A 391 6.58 -27.82 -37.75
C VAL A 391 6.33 -26.79 -38.85
N CYS A 392 5.35 -25.94 -38.71
CA CYS A 392 5.25 -24.73 -39.52
C CYS A 392 6.41 -23.82 -39.13
N SER A 393 7.43 -23.83 -39.98
CA SER A 393 8.51 -22.86 -39.97
C SER A 393 7.90 -21.48 -40.25
N PHE A 394 7.73 -20.65 -39.26
CA PHE A 394 7.47 -19.23 -39.49
C PHE A 394 8.74 -18.61 -40.05
N VAL A 395 8.74 -18.48 -41.40
CA VAL A 395 9.70 -17.63 -42.10
C VAL A 395 9.35 -16.19 -41.77
N GLY A 396 10.24 -15.51 -41.04
CA GLY A 396 10.14 -14.07 -40.86
C GLY A 396 10.20 -13.37 -42.21
N VAL A 397 9.15 -12.65 -42.55
CA VAL A 397 9.19 -11.61 -43.59
C VAL A 397 9.52 -10.30 -42.88
N THR A 398 10.78 -9.90 -43.06
CA THR A 398 11.24 -8.52 -42.83
C THR A 398 10.73 -7.68 -44.00
N LEU A 399 9.94 -6.68 -43.73
CA LEU A 399 9.80 -5.45 -44.52
C LEU A 399 9.63 -4.27 -43.58
#